data_00565f378e1c7e535d40c7168343f384
#
_entry.id   00565f378e1c7e535d40c7168343f384
#
_cell.length_a   1.000
_cell.length_b   1.000
_cell.length_c   1.000
_cell.angle_alpha   90.00
_cell.angle_beta   90.00
_cell.angle_gamma   90.00
#
_symmetry.space_group_name_H-M   'P 1'
#
loop_
_entity.id
_entity.type
_entity.pdbx_description
1 polymer ?
#
loop_
_entity_poly.entity_id
_entity_poly.type
_entity_poly.pdbx_seq_one_letter_code
_entity_poly.pdbx_strand_id
1 'polypeptide(L)'
;MHLLDKFRYCPACGSADFEINDERSKRCSSCGFTFYLNASAATAAFIVNDKGELLVGRRALDPAKGTLDLPGGFVDPGESITDGMLREVKEETGAEGVIRRFLFSVPNFYEYSGFVVPTTDAFFEVALLDEDNLSPKDDCSQLSWIPLSEVKPELFGLKSISQAVEKYLQQQEKR
;
A
#
# COMPACT_ATOMS: atom_id res chain seq x y z
N MET A 1 -9.48 13.34 18.27
CA MET A 1 -8.13 12.83 18.62
C MET A 1 -7.18 13.28 17.50
N HIS A 2 -6.09 13.96 17.85
CA HIS A 2 -5.13 14.41 16.84
C HIS A 2 -4.27 13.22 16.36
N LEU A 3 -3.89 13.19 15.08
CA LEU A 3 -3.13 12.07 14.49
C LEU A 3 -1.80 11.81 15.21
N LEU A 4 -1.19 12.86 15.79
CA LEU A 4 0.08 12.79 16.52
C LEU A 4 -0.08 12.72 18.06
N ASP A 5 -1.25 12.40 18.60
CA ASP A 5 -1.46 12.35 20.07
C ASP A 5 -0.53 11.36 20.78
N LYS A 6 -0.13 10.30 20.10
CA LYS A 6 0.82 9.31 20.64
C LYS A 6 2.25 9.83 20.75
N PHE A 7 2.61 10.87 20.00
CA PHE A 7 3.94 11.49 20.04
C PHE A 7 4.00 12.53 21.16
N ARG A 8 4.36 12.08 22.36
CA ARG A 8 4.35 12.92 23.57
C ARG A 8 5.62 13.74 23.73
N TYR A 9 6.73 13.34 23.11
CA TYR A 9 8.03 13.96 23.27
C TYR A 9 8.56 14.44 21.92
N CYS A 10 9.29 15.55 21.95
CA CYS A 10 9.95 16.08 20.77
C CYS A 10 11.02 15.10 20.26
N PRO A 11 10.97 14.66 19.00
CA PRO A 11 11.94 13.71 18.45
C PRO A 11 13.34 14.33 18.26
N ALA A 12 13.46 15.68 18.29
CA ALA A 12 14.74 16.36 18.13
C ALA A 12 15.48 16.57 19.45
N CYS A 13 14.77 16.90 20.56
CA CYS A 13 15.41 17.23 21.84
C CYS A 13 14.88 16.46 23.06
N GLY A 14 13.87 15.61 22.89
CA GLY A 14 13.29 14.82 23.97
C GLY A 14 12.37 15.60 24.94
N SER A 15 12.14 16.91 24.73
CA SER A 15 11.26 17.68 25.59
C SER A 15 9.81 17.23 25.53
N ALA A 16 9.11 17.26 26.67
CA ALA A 16 7.67 17.03 26.77
C ALA A 16 6.84 18.23 26.27
N ASP A 17 7.46 19.41 26.08
CA ASP A 17 6.82 20.61 25.55
C ASP A 17 6.63 20.52 24.02
N PHE A 18 5.98 19.43 23.58
CA PHE A 18 5.73 19.11 22.17
C PHE A 18 4.23 19.15 21.91
N GLU A 19 3.74 20.32 21.53
CA GLU A 19 2.33 20.66 21.48
C GLU A 19 1.76 20.62 20.06
N ILE A 20 0.43 20.47 19.96
CA ILE A 20 -0.29 20.55 18.68
C ILE A 20 -0.10 21.97 18.11
N ASN A 21 0.37 22.05 16.88
CA ASN A 21 0.57 23.29 16.15
C ASN A 21 -0.57 23.53 15.13
N ASP A 22 -0.96 22.47 14.39
CA ASP A 22 -2.08 22.44 13.47
C ASP A 22 -2.60 21.00 13.31
N GLU A 23 -3.54 20.76 12.39
CA GLU A 23 -4.22 19.45 12.19
C GLU A 23 -3.26 18.28 11.91
N ARG A 24 -2.06 18.54 11.41
CA ARG A 24 -1.07 17.52 11.00
C ARG A 24 0.32 17.75 11.57
N SER A 25 0.50 18.72 12.45
CA SER A 25 1.82 19.01 13.00
C SER A 25 1.81 19.25 14.50
N LYS A 26 2.98 18.99 15.11
CA LYS A 26 3.32 19.39 16.49
C LYS A 26 4.60 20.19 16.48
N ARG A 27 4.69 21.19 17.37
CA ARG A 27 5.85 22.04 17.54
C ARG A 27 6.38 21.97 18.96
N CYS A 28 7.68 21.92 19.09
CA CYS A 28 8.37 21.97 20.38
C CYS A 28 8.63 23.40 20.76
N SER A 29 8.15 23.84 21.94
CA SER A 29 8.42 25.18 22.49
C SER A 29 9.84 25.30 23.04
N SER A 30 10.49 24.20 23.43
CA SER A 30 11.85 24.18 23.96
C SER A 30 12.93 24.36 22.88
N CYS A 31 12.80 23.73 21.70
CA CYS A 31 13.84 23.80 20.66
C CYS A 31 13.35 24.36 19.31
N GLY A 32 12.05 24.66 19.17
CA GLY A 32 11.46 25.20 17.96
C GLY A 32 11.21 24.18 16.83
N PHE A 33 11.60 22.92 17.01
CA PHE A 33 11.38 21.87 16.00
C PHE A 33 9.90 21.65 15.73
N THR A 34 9.51 21.59 14.46
CA THR A 34 8.16 21.28 14.04
C THR A 34 8.15 19.97 13.24
N PHE A 35 7.35 19.02 13.68
CA PHE A 35 7.13 17.73 13.00
C PHE A 35 5.81 17.76 12.26
N TYR A 36 5.85 17.45 10.98
CA TYR A 36 4.65 17.29 10.13
C TYR A 36 4.41 15.82 9.83
N LEU A 37 3.21 15.34 10.08
CA LEU A 37 2.76 14.03 9.60
C LEU A 37 2.32 14.19 8.13
N ASN A 38 3.08 13.60 7.24
CA ASN A 38 2.75 13.53 5.82
C ASN A 38 2.19 12.14 5.49
N ALA A 39 1.41 12.04 4.41
CA ALA A 39 1.01 10.75 3.89
C ALA A 39 2.25 9.99 3.38
N SER A 40 2.39 8.73 3.80
CA SER A 40 3.40 7.82 3.27
C SER A 40 2.97 7.38 1.86
N ALA A 41 3.92 7.18 0.98
CA ALA A 41 3.65 6.59 -0.33
C ALA A 41 3.56 5.05 -0.20
N ALA A 42 2.56 4.48 -0.85
CA ALA A 42 2.42 3.03 -1.01
C ALA A 42 2.02 2.71 -2.45
N THR A 43 2.28 1.49 -2.91
CA THR A 43 2.00 1.04 -4.27
C THR A 43 1.29 -0.31 -4.26
N ALA A 44 0.47 -0.58 -5.29
CA ALA A 44 -0.06 -1.91 -5.54
C ALA A 44 -0.28 -2.15 -7.04
N ALA A 45 -0.11 -3.41 -7.47
CA ALA A 45 -0.15 -3.82 -8.87
C ALA A 45 -1.43 -4.58 -9.21
N PHE A 46 -2.11 -4.16 -10.26
CA PHE A 46 -3.02 -5.01 -11.01
C PHE A 46 -2.20 -5.77 -12.07
N ILE A 47 -2.05 -7.07 -11.87
CA ILE A 47 -1.33 -7.97 -12.76
C ILE A 47 -2.35 -8.94 -13.34
N VAL A 48 -2.65 -8.80 -14.62
CA VAL A 48 -3.64 -9.63 -15.31
C VAL A 48 -2.95 -10.37 -16.45
N ASN A 49 -3.09 -11.70 -16.45
CA ASN A 49 -2.53 -12.56 -17.49
C ASN A 49 -3.38 -12.59 -18.79
N ASP A 50 -2.88 -13.24 -19.82
CA ASP A 50 -3.56 -13.38 -21.13
C ASP A 50 -4.89 -14.17 -21.06
N LYS A 51 -5.15 -14.90 -19.96
CA LYS A 51 -6.41 -15.61 -19.72
C LYS A 51 -7.47 -14.73 -19.06
N GLY A 52 -7.14 -13.47 -18.72
CA GLY A 52 -8.03 -12.56 -18.00
C GLY A 52 -8.13 -12.87 -16.50
N GLU A 53 -7.10 -13.43 -15.90
CA GLU A 53 -7.02 -13.73 -14.48
C GLU A 53 -6.13 -12.71 -13.76
N LEU A 54 -6.57 -12.25 -12.61
CA LEU A 54 -5.84 -11.31 -11.72
C LEU A 54 -4.95 -12.11 -10.77
N LEU A 55 -3.67 -11.75 -10.69
CA LEU A 55 -2.78 -12.25 -9.63
C LEU A 55 -3.12 -11.60 -8.31
N VAL A 56 -3.37 -12.43 -7.31
CA VAL A 56 -3.65 -11.98 -5.93
C VAL A 56 -2.77 -12.74 -4.94
N GLY A 57 -2.38 -12.05 -3.89
CA GLY A 57 -1.73 -12.61 -2.72
C GLY A 57 -2.73 -12.93 -1.61
N ARG A 58 -2.35 -13.80 -0.68
CA ARG A 58 -3.05 -13.97 0.59
C ARG A 58 -2.19 -13.40 1.70
N ARG A 59 -2.73 -12.46 2.46
CA ARG A 59 -2.02 -11.78 3.54
C ARG A 59 -1.58 -12.76 4.64
N ALA A 60 -0.30 -12.75 4.97
CA ALA A 60 0.26 -13.56 6.05
C ALA A 60 0.11 -12.88 7.42
N LEU A 61 0.07 -11.56 7.47
CA LEU A 61 0.11 -10.73 8.67
C LEU A 61 -1.12 -9.84 8.83
N ASP A 62 -1.36 -9.38 10.07
CA ASP A 62 -2.32 -8.33 10.35
C ASP A 62 -1.79 -6.93 9.91
N PRO A 63 -2.67 -6.00 9.56
CA PRO A 63 -4.13 -6.12 9.54
C PRO A 63 -4.65 -6.97 8.38
N ALA A 64 -5.85 -7.51 8.54
CA ALA A 64 -6.59 -8.28 7.53
C ALA A 64 -5.94 -9.62 7.12
N LYS A 65 -5.22 -10.27 8.04
CA LYS A 65 -4.61 -11.60 7.81
C LYS A 65 -5.60 -12.60 7.21
N GLY A 66 -5.15 -13.32 6.20
CA GLY A 66 -5.92 -14.37 5.53
C GLY A 66 -6.86 -13.87 4.41
N THR A 67 -7.04 -12.56 4.25
CA THR A 67 -7.78 -11.98 3.12
C THR A 67 -6.90 -11.88 1.88
N LEU A 68 -7.52 -11.59 0.74
CA LEU A 68 -6.77 -11.32 -0.50
C LEU A 68 -6.14 -9.92 -0.45
N ASP A 69 -5.05 -9.80 -1.19
CA ASP A 69 -4.34 -8.55 -1.42
C ASP A 69 -3.80 -8.49 -2.86
N LEU A 70 -3.41 -7.30 -3.28
CA LEU A 70 -2.65 -7.10 -4.51
C LEU A 70 -1.16 -7.02 -4.17
N PRO A 71 -0.26 -7.51 -5.03
CA PRO A 71 1.18 -7.31 -4.84
C PRO A 71 1.52 -5.83 -4.68
N GLY A 72 2.24 -5.48 -3.60
CA GLY A 72 2.58 -4.10 -3.30
C GLY A 72 2.86 -3.82 -1.83
N GLY A 73 3.38 -2.63 -1.54
CA GLY A 73 3.75 -2.21 -0.21
C GLY A 73 4.15 -0.74 -0.11
N PHE A 74 4.87 -0.39 0.95
CA PHE A 74 5.38 0.97 1.14
C PHE A 74 6.57 1.26 0.22
N VAL A 75 6.63 2.52 -0.24
CA VAL A 75 7.80 3.04 -0.97
C VAL A 75 8.88 3.40 0.05
N ASP A 76 10.09 2.93 -0.18
CA ASP A 76 11.23 3.16 0.69
C ASP A 76 11.80 4.59 0.57
N PRO A 77 12.44 5.11 1.64
CA PRO A 77 13.13 6.41 1.58
C PRO A 77 14.21 6.44 0.48
N GLY A 78 14.07 7.39 -0.45
CA GLY A 78 14.99 7.56 -1.57
C GLY A 78 14.62 6.77 -2.83
N GLU A 79 13.53 6.01 -2.78
CA GLU A 79 12.99 5.25 -3.89
C GLU A 79 11.90 6.05 -4.63
N SER A 80 11.79 5.88 -5.93
CA SER A 80 10.63 6.40 -6.66
C SER A 80 9.42 5.46 -6.50
N ILE A 81 8.20 6.00 -6.70
CA ILE A 81 6.99 5.17 -6.65
C ILE A 81 7.03 4.00 -7.64
N THR A 82 7.64 4.20 -8.81
CA THR A 82 7.76 3.17 -9.84
C THR A 82 8.81 2.11 -9.48
N ASP A 83 9.91 2.51 -8.87
CA ASP A 83 10.93 1.56 -8.42
C ASP A 83 10.39 0.73 -7.25
N GLY A 84 9.71 1.37 -6.29
CA GLY A 84 9.03 0.67 -5.20
C GLY A 84 8.01 -0.34 -5.70
N MET A 85 7.21 0.02 -6.70
CA MET A 85 6.25 -0.91 -7.30
C MET A 85 6.93 -2.16 -7.89
N LEU A 86 8.01 -1.98 -8.61
CA LEU A 86 8.73 -3.11 -9.23
C LEU A 86 9.49 -3.95 -8.21
N ARG A 87 10.04 -3.32 -7.15
CA ARG A 87 10.68 -4.03 -6.04
C ARG A 87 9.66 -4.91 -5.32
N GLU A 88 8.52 -4.36 -4.91
CA GLU A 88 7.46 -5.09 -4.21
C GLU A 88 6.94 -6.29 -5.05
N VAL A 89 6.67 -6.07 -6.34
CA VAL A 89 6.28 -7.17 -7.24
C VAL A 89 7.32 -8.28 -7.22
N LYS A 90 8.61 -7.94 -7.32
CA LYS A 90 9.70 -8.92 -7.30
C LYS A 90 9.83 -9.63 -5.95
N GLU A 91 9.73 -8.88 -4.85
CA GLU A 91 9.84 -9.42 -3.49
C GLU A 91 8.71 -10.38 -3.18
N GLU A 92 7.47 -10.03 -3.50
CA GLU A 92 6.31 -10.86 -3.17
C GLU A 92 6.03 -12.00 -4.15
N THR A 93 6.39 -11.82 -5.44
CA THR A 93 6.07 -12.81 -6.48
C THR A 93 7.27 -13.62 -6.95
N GLY A 94 8.48 -13.13 -6.73
CA GLY A 94 9.72 -13.68 -7.27
C GLY A 94 9.98 -13.34 -8.75
N ALA A 95 9.02 -12.72 -9.44
CA ALA A 95 9.12 -12.40 -10.86
C ALA A 95 9.44 -10.92 -11.10
N GLU A 96 10.16 -10.64 -12.20
CA GLU A 96 10.38 -9.28 -12.67
C GLU A 96 9.10 -8.74 -13.33
N GLY A 97 8.77 -7.49 -13.03
CA GLY A 97 7.62 -6.78 -13.59
C GLY A 97 8.01 -5.67 -14.56
N VAL A 98 7.07 -5.29 -15.42
CA VAL A 98 7.15 -4.09 -16.25
C VAL A 98 5.86 -3.27 -16.05
N ILE A 99 5.99 -2.03 -15.62
CA ILE A 99 4.86 -1.12 -15.49
C ILE A 99 4.32 -0.80 -16.89
N ARG A 100 3.04 -1.11 -17.10
CA ARG A 100 2.31 -0.76 -18.33
C ARG A 100 1.78 0.67 -18.25
N ARG A 101 1.18 1.02 -17.11
CA ARG A 101 0.66 2.37 -16.86
C ARG A 101 0.32 2.60 -15.39
N PHE A 102 0.32 3.86 -14.99
CA PHE A 102 -0.35 4.32 -13.77
C PHE A 102 -1.87 4.33 -13.99
N LEU A 103 -2.63 3.84 -13.02
CA LEU A 103 -4.09 3.79 -13.10
C LEU A 103 -4.73 4.95 -12.36
N PHE A 104 -4.50 5.04 -11.06
CA PHE A 104 -5.04 6.05 -10.16
C PHE A 104 -4.37 5.93 -8.79
N SER A 105 -4.70 6.87 -7.89
CA SER A 105 -4.35 6.75 -6.46
C SER A 105 -5.62 6.80 -5.60
N VAL A 106 -5.49 6.27 -4.38
CA VAL A 106 -6.53 6.26 -3.35
C VAL A 106 -5.91 6.74 -2.04
N PRO A 107 -6.51 7.72 -1.32
CA PRO A 107 -6.08 8.06 0.02
C PRO A 107 -6.49 6.95 1.00
N ASN A 108 -5.62 6.66 1.98
CA ASN A 108 -5.89 5.63 2.95
C ASN A 108 -5.39 6.02 4.34
N PHE A 109 -5.91 5.34 5.35
CA PHE A 109 -5.47 5.39 6.74
C PHE A 109 -5.14 3.96 7.17
N TYR A 110 -3.88 3.63 7.16
CA TYR A 110 -3.39 2.30 7.48
C TYR A 110 -3.07 2.20 8.97
N GLU A 111 -3.71 1.26 9.65
CA GLU A 111 -3.43 1.01 11.06
C GLU A 111 -2.23 0.07 11.20
N TYR A 112 -1.16 0.58 11.79
CA TYR A 112 0.07 -0.17 12.02
C TYR A 112 0.62 0.10 13.41
N SER A 113 0.92 -0.96 14.16
CA SER A 113 1.47 -0.87 15.52
C SER A 113 0.65 0.04 16.46
N GLY A 114 -0.68 0.04 16.28
CA GLY A 114 -1.61 0.88 17.04
C GLY A 114 -1.51 2.38 16.71
N PHE A 115 -0.89 2.73 15.60
CA PHE A 115 -0.81 4.09 15.05
C PHE A 115 -1.49 4.10 13.67
N VAL A 116 -2.22 5.18 13.39
CA VAL A 116 -2.86 5.38 12.08
C VAL A 116 -1.91 6.17 11.19
N VAL A 117 -1.37 5.50 10.17
CA VAL A 117 -0.49 6.09 9.17
C VAL A 117 -1.37 6.54 7.98
N PRO A 118 -1.45 7.85 7.69
CA PRO A 118 -2.05 8.28 6.44
C PRO A 118 -1.16 7.83 5.28
N THR A 119 -1.77 7.26 4.23
CA THR A 119 -1.06 6.86 3.02
C THR A 119 -1.72 7.42 1.76
N THR A 120 -0.95 7.48 0.70
CA THR A 120 -1.43 7.68 -0.66
C THR A 120 -1.01 6.46 -1.45
N ASP A 121 -1.97 5.58 -1.71
CA ASP A 121 -1.74 4.31 -2.38
C ASP A 121 -1.87 4.51 -3.88
N ALA A 122 -0.78 4.27 -4.62
CA ALA A 122 -0.69 4.40 -6.08
C ALA A 122 -0.88 3.03 -6.74
N PHE A 123 -1.80 2.94 -7.70
CA PHE A 123 -2.14 1.70 -8.38
C PHE A 123 -1.63 1.69 -9.81
N PHE A 124 -1.00 0.59 -10.20
CA PHE A 124 -0.40 0.40 -11.51
C PHE A 124 -0.93 -0.87 -12.19
N GLU A 125 -0.96 -0.84 -13.50
CA GLU A 125 -1.06 -2.05 -14.31
C GLU A 125 0.38 -2.52 -14.60
N VAL A 126 0.68 -3.76 -14.20
CA VAL A 126 2.01 -4.35 -14.33
C VAL A 126 1.89 -5.67 -15.08
N ALA A 127 2.82 -5.94 -15.99
CA ALA A 127 2.97 -7.26 -16.60
C ALA A 127 4.19 -7.96 -16.03
N LEU A 128 4.10 -9.25 -15.77
CA LEU A 128 5.24 -10.05 -15.39
C LEU A 128 6.03 -10.50 -16.64
N LEU A 129 7.33 -10.65 -16.49
CA LEU A 129 8.18 -11.21 -17.54
C LEU A 129 8.24 -12.74 -17.52
N ASP A 130 7.92 -13.35 -16.37
CA ASP A 130 7.81 -14.79 -16.16
C ASP A 130 6.63 -15.06 -15.22
N GLU A 131 5.60 -15.73 -15.73
CA GLU A 131 4.38 -16.08 -14.97
C GLU A 131 4.41 -17.53 -14.46
N ASP A 132 5.36 -18.36 -14.96
CA ASP A 132 5.39 -19.79 -14.66
C ASP A 132 6.12 -20.10 -13.34
N ASN A 133 7.01 -19.22 -12.89
CA ASN A 133 7.88 -19.45 -11.74
C ASN A 133 7.56 -18.54 -10.54
N LEU A 134 6.28 -18.29 -10.31
CA LEU A 134 5.86 -17.47 -9.17
C LEU A 134 6.12 -18.19 -7.84
N SER A 135 6.69 -17.45 -6.89
CA SER A 135 7.00 -17.96 -5.56
C SER A 135 6.58 -16.94 -4.52
N PRO A 136 5.54 -17.22 -3.72
CA PRO A 136 5.11 -16.32 -2.66
C PRO A 136 6.23 -16.14 -1.65
N LYS A 137 6.50 -14.89 -1.28
CA LYS A 137 7.54 -14.50 -0.34
C LYS A 137 7.05 -13.34 0.53
N ASP A 138 7.85 -13.02 1.55
CA ASP A 138 7.62 -11.92 2.46
C ASP A 138 6.25 -11.97 3.14
N ASP A 139 5.45 -10.94 3.04
CA ASP A 139 4.13 -10.82 3.67
C ASP A 139 3.03 -11.59 2.93
N CYS A 140 3.36 -12.24 1.81
CA CYS A 140 2.47 -13.04 0.99
C CYS A 140 2.59 -14.53 1.31
N SER A 141 1.55 -15.14 1.88
CA SER A 141 1.56 -16.58 2.23
C SER A 141 1.22 -17.50 1.06
N GLN A 142 0.55 -16.98 0.04
CA GLN A 142 0.11 -17.72 -1.14
C GLN A 142 -0.17 -16.74 -2.29
N LEU A 143 0.20 -17.14 -3.51
CA LEU A 143 -0.20 -16.47 -4.76
C LEU A 143 -1.24 -17.31 -5.49
N SER A 144 -2.19 -16.66 -6.13
CA SER A 144 -3.25 -17.32 -6.91
C SER A 144 -3.69 -16.44 -8.07
N TRP A 145 -3.99 -17.07 -9.20
CA TRP A 145 -4.68 -16.43 -10.32
C TRP A 145 -6.19 -16.60 -10.15
N ILE A 146 -6.95 -15.53 -10.21
CA ILE A 146 -8.42 -15.54 -10.09
C ILE A 146 -9.00 -14.88 -11.33
N PRO A 147 -9.95 -15.54 -12.04
CA PRO A 147 -10.66 -14.93 -13.15
C PRO A 147 -11.27 -13.58 -12.75
N LEU A 148 -11.08 -12.54 -13.56
CA LEU A 148 -11.61 -11.20 -13.25
C LEU A 148 -13.12 -11.20 -13.00
N SER A 149 -13.87 -12.15 -13.61
CA SER A 149 -15.30 -12.33 -13.38
C SER A 149 -15.66 -12.86 -11.99
N GLU A 150 -14.70 -13.44 -11.27
CA GLU A 150 -14.87 -13.96 -9.90
C GLU A 150 -14.28 -13.03 -8.83
N VAL A 151 -13.53 -12.01 -9.24
CA VAL A 151 -12.96 -11.03 -8.34
C VAL A 151 -14.06 -10.16 -7.75
N LYS A 152 -14.09 -10.08 -6.41
CA LYS A 152 -15.05 -9.25 -5.67
C LYS A 152 -14.29 -8.37 -4.67
N PRO A 153 -14.61 -7.07 -4.58
CA PRO A 153 -13.95 -6.13 -3.65
C PRO A 153 -13.95 -6.61 -2.19
N GLU A 154 -14.99 -7.33 -1.77
CA GLU A 154 -15.17 -7.82 -0.40
C GLU A 154 -14.19 -8.92 0.00
N LEU A 155 -13.50 -9.54 -0.96
CA LEU A 155 -12.44 -10.53 -0.71
C LEU A 155 -11.15 -9.89 -0.20
N PHE A 156 -10.99 -8.57 -0.40
CA PHE A 156 -9.80 -7.80 -0.04
C PHE A 156 -10.03 -7.07 1.29
N GLY A 157 -9.24 -7.44 2.31
CA GLY A 157 -9.45 -6.94 3.66
C GLY A 157 -8.95 -5.52 3.90
N LEU A 158 -8.02 -5.02 3.10
CA LEU A 158 -7.54 -3.64 3.17
C LEU A 158 -8.49 -2.71 2.41
N LYS A 159 -8.92 -1.64 3.08
CA LYS A 159 -9.95 -0.73 2.56
C LYS A 159 -9.56 -0.09 1.22
N SER A 160 -8.34 0.41 1.10
CA SER A 160 -7.86 1.04 -0.14
C SER A 160 -7.77 0.05 -1.30
N ILE A 161 -7.34 -1.19 -1.02
CA ILE A 161 -7.28 -2.26 -2.01
C ILE A 161 -8.69 -2.64 -2.48
N SER A 162 -9.63 -2.85 -1.55
CA SER A 162 -11.03 -3.13 -1.87
C SER A 162 -11.64 -2.04 -2.77
N GLN A 163 -11.44 -0.76 -2.41
CA GLN A 163 -11.89 0.39 -3.22
C GLN A 163 -11.21 0.45 -4.60
N ALA A 164 -9.93 0.12 -4.66
CA ALA A 164 -9.18 0.10 -5.91
C ALA A 164 -9.66 -1.03 -6.84
N VAL A 165 -9.92 -2.21 -6.28
CA VAL A 165 -10.48 -3.35 -7.03
C VAL A 165 -11.84 -2.99 -7.61
N GLU A 166 -12.75 -2.41 -6.82
CA GLU A 166 -14.05 -1.94 -7.30
C GLU A 166 -13.89 -0.96 -8.47
N LYS A 167 -13.03 0.05 -8.31
CA LYS A 167 -12.77 1.05 -9.33
C LYS A 167 -12.16 0.45 -10.60
N TYR A 168 -11.26 -0.52 -10.45
CA TYR A 168 -10.63 -1.22 -11.57
C TYR A 168 -11.66 -2.02 -12.37
N LEU A 169 -12.50 -2.82 -11.72
CA LEU A 169 -13.55 -3.60 -12.36
C LEU A 169 -14.53 -2.72 -13.13
N GLN A 170 -14.99 -1.60 -12.54
CA GLN A 170 -15.84 -0.61 -13.22
C GLN A 170 -15.20 0.00 -14.48
N GLN A 171 -13.87 0.12 -14.51
CA GLN A 171 -13.14 0.60 -15.70
C GLN A 171 -13.06 -0.47 -16.79
N GLN A 172 -13.01 -1.77 -16.43
CA GLN A 172 -13.00 -2.85 -17.41
C GLN A 172 -14.37 -3.02 -18.11
N GLU A 173 -15.49 -2.85 -17.38
CA GLU A 173 -16.84 -2.92 -17.93
C GLU A 173 -17.15 -1.83 -18.97
N LYS A 174 -16.41 -0.72 -18.96
CA LYS A 174 -16.61 0.42 -19.88
C LYS A 174 -15.75 0.35 -21.15
N ARG A 175 -14.90 -0.68 -21.26
CA ARG A 175 -14.02 -0.92 -22.43
C ARG A 175 -14.64 -1.92 -23.39
#